data_9ae1a14c70803608add213a5a5819752
#
_entry.id   9ae1a14c70803608add213a5a5819752
#
_cell.length_a   1.000
_cell.length_b   1.000
_cell.length_c   1.000
_cell.angle_alpha   90.00
_cell.angle_beta   90.00
_cell.angle_gamma   90.00
#
_symmetry.space_group_name_H-M   'P 1'
#
loop_
_entity.id
_entity.type
_entity.pdbx_description
1 polymer ?
#
loop_
_entity_poly.entity_id
_entity_poly.type
_entity_poly.pdbx_seq_one_letter_code
_entity_poly.pdbx_strand_id
1 'polypeptide(L)' 'TYAPIDLDGVDPQYMTEKERQALNDYHAMVYGKLFPYLTDGEREWLKEYTRAI' A
#
# COMPACT_ATOMS: atom_id res chain seq x y z
N THR A 1 10.81 -8.78 4.77
CA THR A 1 10.94 -7.42 4.22
C THR A 1 9.59 -6.91 3.77
N TYR A 2 9.24 -5.70 4.18
CA TYR A 2 7.97 -5.08 3.80
C TYR A 2 8.18 -4.22 2.56
N ALA A 3 7.30 -4.39 1.57
CA ALA A 3 7.33 -3.59 0.36
C ALA A 3 5.90 -3.40 -0.16
N PRO A 4 5.56 -2.22 -0.71
CA PRO A 4 4.24 -2.03 -1.29
C PRO A 4 4.08 -2.84 -2.57
N ILE A 5 2.84 -3.24 -2.85
CA ILE A 5 2.50 -3.89 -4.10
C ILE A 5 2.34 -2.81 -5.17
N ASP A 6 2.83 -3.07 -6.38
CA ASP A 6 2.72 -2.13 -7.48
C ASP A 6 1.26 -2.00 -7.92
N LEU A 7 0.62 -0.91 -7.52
CA LEU A 7 -0.79 -0.67 -7.82
C LEU A 7 -1.03 -0.36 -9.31
N ASP A 8 0.00 0.07 -10.03
CA ASP A 8 -0.13 0.34 -11.46
C ASP A 8 -0.34 -0.95 -12.26
N GLY A 9 0.11 -2.08 -11.71
CA GLY A 9 -0.11 -3.40 -12.31
C GLY A 9 -1.41 -4.07 -11.87
N VAL A 10 -2.20 -3.42 -11.01
CA VAL A 10 -3.43 -3.98 -10.45
C VAL A 10 -4.65 -3.29 -11.05
N ASP A 11 -5.60 -4.09 -11.55
CA ASP A 11 -6.88 -3.58 -12.01
C ASP A 11 -7.96 -3.96 -11.00
N PRO A 12 -8.50 -2.99 -10.24
CA PRO A 12 -9.50 -3.29 -9.22
C PRO A 12 -10.78 -3.94 -9.75
N GLN A 13 -11.07 -3.78 -11.04
CA GLN A 13 -12.25 -4.40 -11.65
C GLN A 13 -12.18 -5.92 -11.64
N TYR A 14 -10.99 -6.48 -11.65
CA TYR A 14 -10.77 -7.92 -11.68
C TYR A 14 -10.53 -8.52 -10.30
N MET A 15 -10.59 -7.69 -9.25
CA MET A 15 -10.40 -8.15 -7.88
C MET A 15 -11.76 -8.35 -7.20
N THR A 16 -11.87 -9.41 -6.42
CA THR A 16 -13.02 -9.53 -5.52
C THR A 16 -12.89 -8.49 -4.41
N GLU A 17 -13.99 -8.15 -3.76
CA GLU A 17 -13.95 -7.21 -2.65
C GLU A 17 -13.06 -7.71 -1.52
N LYS A 18 -13.08 -9.02 -1.28
CA LYS A 18 -12.23 -9.65 -0.27
C LYS A 18 -10.75 -9.49 -0.59
N GLU A 19 -10.37 -9.68 -1.86
CA GLU A 19 -9.00 -9.50 -2.31
C GLU A 19 -8.56 -8.04 -2.16
N ARG A 20 -9.43 -7.12 -2.56
CA ARG A 20 -9.14 -5.68 -2.46
C ARG A 20 -8.96 -5.25 -1.02
N GLN A 21 -9.80 -5.72 -0.12
CA GLN A 21 -9.69 -5.42 1.30
C GLN A 21 -8.38 -5.98 1.87
N ALA A 22 -8.01 -7.20 1.50
CA ALA A 22 -6.76 -7.80 1.95
C ALA A 22 -5.55 -6.98 1.48
N LEU A 23 -5.57 -6.49 0.25
CA LEU A 23 -4.51 -5.64 -0.27
C LEU A 23 -4.42 -4.32 0.49
N ASN A 24 -5.56 -3.68 0.74
CA ASN A 24 -5.59 -2.43 1.48
C ASN A 24 -5.07 -2.62 2.90
N ASP A 25 -5.44 -3.71 3.55
CA ASP A 25 -4.98 -4.03 4.90
C ASP A 25 -3.48 -4.27 4.92
N TYR A 26 -2.95 -4.97 3.91
CA TYR A 26 -1.52 -5.20 3.77
C TYR A 26 -0.77 -3.87 3.61
N HIS A 27 -1.28 -2.98 2.75
CA HIS A 27 -0.64 -1.69 2.52
C HIS A 27 -0.69 -0.79 3.77
N ALA A 28 -1.77 -0.84 4.54
CA ALA A 28 -1.85 -0.11 5.79
C ALA A 28 -0.81 -0.61 6.79
N MET A 29 -0.60 -1.93 6.84
CA MET A 29 0.43 -2.53 7.68
C MET A 29 1.83 -2.10 7.25
N VAL A 30 2.11 -2.16 5.93
CA VAL A 30 3.40 -1.75 5.38
C VAL A 30 3.69 -0.29 5.72
N TYR A 31 2.72 0.59 5.52
CA TYR A 31 2.88 2.01 5.83
C TYR A 31 3.22 2.21 7.31
N GLY A 32 2.46 1.56 8.20
CA GLY A 32 2.69 1.68 9.64
C GLY A 32 4.03 1.14 10.10
N LYS A 33 4.53 0.08 9.45
CA LYS A 33 5.82 -0.51 9.80
C LYS A 33 6.99 0.34 9.34
N LEU A 34 6.88 0.97 8.19
CA LEU A 34 7.97 1.75 7.61
C LEU A 34 7.95 3.22 8.01
N PHE A 35 6.80 3.75 8.38
CA PHE A 35 6.60 5.17 8.68
C PHE A 35 7.65 5.76 9.63
N PRO A 36 7.98 5.11 10.77
CA PRO A 36 8.93 5.70 11.72
C PRO A 36 10.35 5.83 11.19
N TYR A 37 10.68 5.12 10.12
CA TYR A 37 12.04 5.08 9.58
C TYR A 37 12.23 6.01 8.38
N LEU A 38 11.20 6.77 8.01
CA LEU A 38 11.20 7.55 6.78
C LEU A 38 11.24 9.05 7.07
N THR A 39 11.84 9.81 6.15
CA THR A 39 11.75 11.27 6.12
C THR A 39 10.37 11.69 5.62
N ASP A 40 10.05 12.99 5.73
CA ASP A 40 8.75 13.50 5.28
C ASP A 40 8.52 13.25 3.78
N GLY A 41 9.55 13.45 2.97
CA GLY A 41 9.44 13.19 1.53
C GLY A 41 9.22 11.73 1.22
N GLU A 42 9.91 10.86 1.95
CA GLU A 42 9.74 9.41 1.79
C GLU A 42 8.36 8.94 2.26
N ARG A 43 7.81 9.56 3.30
CA ARG A 43 6.45 9.26 3.79
C ARG A 43 5.40 9.60 2.74
N GLU A 44 5.55 10.72 2.04
CA GLU A 44 4.62 11.09 0.96
C GLU A 44 4.69 10.09 -0.19
N TRP A 45 5.89 9.67 -0.55
CA TRP A 45 6.08 8.65 -1.58
C TRP A 45 5.41 7.34 -1.17
N LEU A 46 5.66 6.88 0.06
CA LEU A 46 5.10 5.62 0.54
C LEU A 46 3.57 5.69 0.64
N LYS A 47 3.04 6.83 1.06
CA LYS A 47 1.60 7.04 1.14
C LYS A 47 0.93 6.82 -0.21
N GLU A 48 1.55 7.31 -1.28
CA GLU A 48 1.02 7.12 -2.63
C GLU A 48 1.05 5.65 -3.04
N TYR A 49 2.12 4.94 -2.72
CA TYR A 49 2.28 3.54 -3.10
C TYR A 49 1.53 2.55 -2.20
N THR A 50 1.00 3.01 -1.08
CA THR A 50 0.19 2.19 -0.19
C THR A 50 -1.26 2.66 -0.10
N ARG A 51 -1.69 3.47 -1.05
CA ARG A 51 -3.05 4.00 -1.07
C ARG A 51 -4.09 2.88 -1.18
N ALA A 52 -5.26 3.12 -0.61
CA ALA A 52 -6.37 2.18 -0.71
C ALA A 52 -6.96 2.19 -2.13
N ILE A 53 -7.40 1.03 -2.57
CA ILE A 53 -8.12 0.87 -3.84
C ILE A 53 -9.51 0.19 -3.61
#